data_ab342eb0166a91338f5c16011597664c
#
_entry.id   ab342eb0166a91338f5c16011597664c
#
_cell.length_a   1.000
_cell.length_b   1.000
_cell.length_c   1.000
_cell.angle_alpha   90.00
_cell.angle_beta   90.00
_cell.angle_gamma   90.00
#
_symmetry.space_group_name_H-M   'P 1'
#
loop_
_entity.id
_entity.type
_entity.pdbx_description
1 polymer ?
#
loop_
_entity_poly.entity_id
_entity_poly.type
_entity_poly.pdbx_seq_one_letter_code
_entity_poly.pdbx_strand_id
1 'polypeptide(L)'
;MIHKNLFGALVLTALTLTAPVAAKAAPQHNRPRIVVTMMVDQMTWDYLYRYQARFVEGGFKRLLTQGFNCENTRINYIPAYTAIGHSSVHTGSVPSIHGIAGNDFFKDGNPIYCTQDTTVSSVGVPNGVSGQMSPRNLLTTTISDELRIATNFRSKTIGVAIKDRASILPAGHTANGAYWLDDKTGNFITSTYYMQDLPEWVKKFNARGRVAELLKDGWNTLYPIDTYRESTADSVPYEQPWDKDGKFPATLPLNTAELAKSKGPGVIRTTPMGNTLTFEMAKAAIEGESLGSRADETDFLA
;
A
#
# COMPACT_ATOMS: atom_id res chain seq x y z
N MET A 1 45.33 43.06 -76.08
CA MET A 1 46.26 43.01 -74.95
C MET A 1 45.46 42.63 -73.71
N ILE A 2 45.58 41.44 -73.28
CA ILE A 2 44.72 40.77 -72.30
C ILE A 2 45.56 40.50 -71.05
N HIS A 3 45.26 41.19 -69.94
CA HIS A 3 45.86 40.83 -68.65
C HIS A 3 45.01 39.81 -67.94
N LYS A 4 45.58 38.67 -67.67
CA LYS A 4 45.02 37.65 -66.80
C LYS A 4 45.48 37.88 -65.38
N ASN A 5 44.55 38.15 -64.46
CA ASN A 5 44.83 38.17 -63.05
C ASN A 5 44.51 36.78 -62.48
N LEU A 6 45.52 36.14 -61.92
CA LEU A 6 45.43 34.90 -61.16
C LEU A 6 45.08 35.29 -59.70
N PHE A 7 43.92 34.95 -59.21
CA PHE A 7 43.60 34.97 -57.78
C PHE A 7 43.86 33.60 -57.20
N GLY A 8 44.93 33.53 -56.39
CA GLY A 8 45.20 32.34 -55.59
C GLY A 8 44.32 32.34 -54.35
N ALA A 9 43.45 31.39 -54.21
CA ALA A 9 42.69 31.16 -52.98
C ALA A 9 43.50 30.37 -51.99
N LEU A 10 43.86 30.99 -50.85
CA LEU A 10 44.48 30.35 -49.71
C LEU A 10 43.39 29.72 -48.87
N VAL A 11 43.27 28.40 -48.89
CA VAL A 11 42.36 27.67 -47.99
C VAL A 11 43.09 27.43 -46.67
N LEU A 12 42.68 28.20 -45.64
CA LEU A 12 43.13 28.03 -44.27
C LEU A 12 42.30 26.93 -43.62
N THR A 13 42.80 25.73 -43.50
CA THR A 13 42.17 24.64 -42.78
C THR A 13 42.41 24.81 -41.27
N ALA A 14 41.44 25.34 -40.56
CA ALA A 14 41.47 25.44 -39.11
C ALA A 14 41.15 24.04 -38.53
N LEU A 15 42.16 23.31 -38.07
CA LEU A 15 41.96 22.11 -37.22
C LEU A 15 41.47 22.59 -35.84
N THR A 16 40.17 22.49 -35.57
CA THR A 16 39.65 22.63 -34.20
C THR A 16 39.91 21.33 -33.45
N LEU A 17 40.93 21.33 -32.58
CA LEU A 17 41.07 20.30 -31.56
C LEU A 17 39.91 20.45 -30.57
N THR A 18 38.86 19.67 -30.76
CA THR A 18 37.83 19.42 -29.72
C THR A 18 38.43 18.51 -28.68
N ALA A 19 38.99 19.05 -27.61
CA ALA A 19 39.29 18.26 -26.43
C ALA A 19 37.96 17.65 -25.92
N PRO A 20 37.91 16.36 -25.60
CA PRO A 20 36.71 15.79 -24.99
C PRO A 20 36.50 16.48 -23.64
N VAL A 21 35.44 17.26 -23.52
CA VAL A 21 34.96 17.75 -22.23
C VAL A 21 34.54 16.50 -21.48
N ALA A 22 35.36 16.04 -20.56
CA ALA A 22 34.98 15.02 -19.62
C ALA A 22 33.73 15.53 -18.87
N ALA A 23 32.57 15.05 -19.26
CA ALA A 23 31.35 15.31 -18.54
C ALA A 23 31.58 14.79 -17.10
N LYS A 24 31.74 15.72 -16.15
CA LYS A 24 31.72 15.36 -14.74
C LYS A 24 30.45 14.55 -14.54
N ALA A 25 30.58 13.26 -14.16
CA ALA A 25 29.46 12.45 -13.76
C ALA A 25 28.69 13.28 -12.71
N ALA A 26 27.40 13.53 -12.96
CA ALA A 26 26.55 14.17 -11.98
C ALA A 26 26.70 13.43 -10.64
N PRO A 27 26.73 14.11 -9.50
CA PRO A 27 26.86 13.45 -8.22
C PRO A 27 25.79 12.36 -8.15
N GLN A 28 26.24 11.14 -7.93
CA GLN A 28 25.36 9.97 -7.81
C GLN A 28 24.53 10.21 -6.55
N HIS A 29 23.35 10.82 -6.71
CA HIS A 29 22.41 10.95 -5.60
C HIS A 29 22.11 9.57 -5.08
N ASN A 30 22.40 9.35 -3.80
CA ASN A 30 22.18 8.10 -3.11
C ASN A 30 20.67 7.94 -2.86
N ARG A 31 19.90 7.71 -3.94
CA ARG A 31 18.45 7.54 -3.86
C ARG A 31 18.11 6.12 -3.36
N PRO A 32 17.05 5.96 -2.57
CA PRO A 32 16.61 4.63 -2.16
C PRO A 32 16.17 3.83 -3.40
N ARG A 33 16.46 2.52 -3.40
CA ARG A 33 16.00 1.61 -4.47
C ARG A 33 14.53 1.28 -4.34
N ILE A 34 14.01 1.28 -3.11
CA ILE A 34 12.61 1.08 -2.79
C ILE A 34 12.19 2.00 -1.65
N VAL A 35 11.00 2.55 -1.75
CA VAL A 35 10.30 3.22 -0.65
C VAL A 35 9.11 2.34 -0.27
N VAL A 36 9.00 2.01 1.01
CA VAL A 36 7.88 1.26 1.56
C VAL A 36 7.11 2.17 2.51
N THR A 37 5.85 2.43 2.23
CA THR A 37 4.94 3.08 3.17
C THR A 37 4.13 2.01 3.89
N MET A 38 4.02 2.15 5.21
CA MET A 38 3.25 1.23 6.03
C MET A 38 2.24 2.03 6.85
N MET A 39 0.96 1.89 6.48
CA MET A 39 -0.15 2.48 7.22
C MET A 39 -0.72 1.45 8.21
N VAL A 40 -0.64 1.76 9.50
CA VAL A 40 -1.32 0.97 10.54
C VAL A 40 -2.63 1.67 10.86
N ASP A 41 -3.68 1.22 10.18
CA ASP A 41 -5.03 1.77 10.32
C ASP A 41 -5.57 1.61 11.75
N GLN A 42 -6.28 2.61 12.23
CA GLN A 42 -6.91 2.64 13.57
C GLN A 42 -5.94 2.52 14.76
N MET A 43 -4.64 2.63 14.54
CA MET A 43 -3.64 2.65 15.61
C MET A 43 -3.55 4.04 16.23
N THR A 44 -3.81 4.14 17.52
CA THR A 44 -3.61 5.39 18.26
C THR A 44 -2.13 5.57 18.63
N TRP A 45 -1.65 6.83 18.63
CA TRP A 45 -0.23 7.14 18.87
C TRP A 45 0.25 6.69 20.24
N ASP A 46 -0.62 6.67 21.25
CA ASP A 46 -0.29 6.25 22.61
C ASP A 46 0.09 4.77 22.71
N TYR A 47 -0.31 3.92 21.74
CA TYR A 47 0.11 2.52 21.72
C TYR A 47 1.62 2.36 21.59
N LEU A 48 2.32 3.29 20.94
CA LEU A 48 3.77 3.27 20.84
C LEU A 48 4.46 3.41 22.21
N TYR A 49 3.84 4.16 23.12
CA TYR A 49 4.36 4.39 24.47
C TYR A 49 3.80 3.37 25.46
N ARG A 50 2.50 3.11 25.40
CA ARG A 50 1.79 2.21 26.30
C ARG A 50 2.34 0.78 26.24
N TYR A 51 2.63 0.26 25.04
CA TYR A 51 3.11 -1.09 24.81
C TYR A 51 4.62 -1.18 24.56
N GLN A 52 5.37 -0.11 24.75
CA GLN A 52 6.79 -0.05 24.41
C GLN A 52 7.60 -1.19 25.05
N ALA A 53 7.30 -1.55 26.31
CA ALA A 53 7.99 -2.63 27.01
C ALA A 53 7.77 -4.03 26.39
N ARG A 54 6.68 -4.17 25.60
CA ARG A 54 6.31 -5.43 24.95
C ARG A 54 6.82 -5.55 23.52
N PHE A 55 7.28 -4.46 22.92
CA PHE A 55 7.82 -4.50 21.57
C PHE A 55 9.16 -5.24 21.54
N VAL A 56 9.35 -6.05 20.49
CA VAL A 56 10.65 -6.65 20.19
C VAL A 56 11.63 -5.58 19.69
N GLU A 57 12.93 -5.90 19.70
CA GLU A 57 13.99 -4.94 19.31
C GLU A 57 13.91 -4.50 17.82
N GLY A 58 13.34 -5.33 16.95
CA GLY A 58 12.95 -4.93 15.62
C GLY A 58 11.66 -4.09 15.59
N GLY A 59 11.06 -3.86 14.42
CA GLY A 59 9.77 -3.19 14.30
C GLY A 59 9.73 -1.80 14.92
N PHE A 60 8.73 -1.55 15.77
CA PHE A 60 8.49 -0.23 16.37
C PHE A 60 9.66 0.29 17.20
N LYS A 61 10.31 -0.53 18.03
CA LYS A 61 11.50 -0.08 18.78
C LYS A 61 12.60 0.41 17.85
N ARG A 62 12.90 -0.33 16.80
CA ARG A 62 13.90 0.09 15.83
C ARG A 62 13.53 1.40 15.14
N LEU A 63 12.27 1.55 14.72
CA LEU A 63 11.80 2.78 14.07
C LEU A 63 11.88 3.99 15.02
N LEU A 64 11.50 3.82 16.28
CA LEU A 64 11.54 4.89 17.29
C LEU A 64 12.98 5.28 17.70
N THR A 65 13.92 4.33 17.71
CA THR A 65 15.30 4.58 18.20
C THR A 65 16.31 4.89 17.09
N GLN A 66 16.07 4.41 15.86
CA GLN A 66 16.99 4.57 14.74
C GLN A 66 16.38 5.37 13.56
N GLY A 67 15.08 5.64 13.61
CA GLY A 67 14.35 6.41 12.61
C GLY A 67 14.16 7.86 13.02
N PHE A 68 13.44 8.61 12.18
CA PHE A 68 12.95 9.94 12.49
C PHE A 68 11.49 9.85 12.98
N ASN A 69 11.22 10.40 14.15
CA ASN A 69 9.89 10.40 14.76
C ASN A 69 9.24 11.79 14.69
N CYS A 70 8.09 11.89 14.00
CA CYS A 70 7.30 13.11 13.91
C CYS A 70 6.29 13.20 15.07
N GLU A 71 6.72 13.61 16.26
CA GLU A 71 5.91 13.58 17.49
C GLU A 71 4.74 14.58 17.50
N ASN A 72 4.78 15.61 16.66
CA ASN A 72 3.77 16.67 16.64
C ASN A 72 2.95 16.69 15.33
N THR A 73 2.74 15.53 14.74
CA THR A 73 1.90 15.41 13.54
C THR A 73 0.43 15.51 13.92
N ARG A 74 -0.32 16.37 13.22
CA ARG A 74 -1.75 16.58 13.46
C ARG A 74 -2.53 16.43 12.17
N ILE A 75 -3.68 15.75 12.27
CA ILE A 75 -4.68 15.68 11.20
C ILE A 75 -5.54 16.96 11.28
N ASN A 76 -5.71 17.64 10.14
CA ASN A 76 -6.44 18.90 10.03
C ASN A 76 -7.83 18.74 9.37
N TYR A 77 -8.38 17.53 9.37
CA TYR A 77 -9.70 17.19 8.84
C TYR A 77 -10.41 16.18 9.72
N ILE A 78 -11.73 16.14 9.63
CA ILE A 78 -12.64 15.18 10.26
C ILE A 78 -13.76 14.83 9.27
N PRO A 79 -14.29 13.58 9.33
CA PRO A 79 -13.86 12.43 10.13
C PRO A 79 -12.57 11.80 9.59
N ALA A 80 -11.85 11.07 10.44
CA ALA A 80 -10.61 10.37 10.06
C ALA A 80 -10.89 8.89 9.72
N TYR A 81 -11.71 8.64 8.71
CA TYR A 81 -11.97 7.28 8.22
C TYR A 81 -10.82 6.74 7.37
N THR A 82 -10.75 5.41 7.21
CA THR A 82 -9.68 4.71 6.46
C THR A 82 -9.39 5.37 5.10
N ALA A 83 -10.41 5.54 4.26
CA ALA A 83 -10.21 6.07 2.91
C ALA A 83 -9.63 7.49 2.92
N ILE A 84 -10.14 8.35 3.81
CA ILE A 84 -9.67 9.72 3.94
C ILE A 84 -8.20 9.75 4.39
N GLY A 85 -7.86 8.97 5.44
CA GLY A 85 -6.51 8.94 6.00
C GLY A 85 -5.48 8.45 4.98
N HIS A 86 -5.77 7.33 4.32
CA HIS A 86 -4.89 6.78 3.29
C HIS A 86 -4.71 7.74 2.12
N SER A 87 -5.79 8.37 1.64
CA SER A 87 -5.71 9.37 0.58
C SER A 87 -4.90 10.60 1.01
N SER A 88 -5.21 11.17 2.18
CA SER A 88 -4.56 12.41 2.65
C SER A 88 -3.05 12.24 2.84
N VAL A 89 -2.61 11.12 3.42
CA VAL A 89 -1.17 10.85 3.62
C VAL A 89 -0.46 10.70 2.28
N HIS A 90 -1.04 9.98 1.33
CA HIS A 90 -0.36 9.67 0.06
C HIS A 90 -0.51 10.77 -1.01
N THR A 91 -1.50 11.66 -0.88
CA THR A 91 -1.64 12.84 -1.76
C THR A 91 -1.01 14.09 -1.17
N GLY A 92 -0.70 14.11 0.14
CA GLY A 92 -0.26 15.33 0.83
C GLY A 92 -1.34 16.41 0.88
N SER A 93 -2.63 16.04 0.72
CA SER A 93 -3.74 16.98 0.62
C SER A 93 -4.90 16.62 1.57
N VAL A 94 -6.01 17.30 1.44
CA VAL A 94 -7.18 17.15 2.31
C VAL A 94 -8.42 16.72 1.50
N PRO A 95 -9.48 16.21 2.16
CA PRO A 95 -10.69 15.71 1.48
C PRO A 95 -11.29 16.64 0.44
N SER A 96 -11.30 17.95 0.69
CA SER A 96 -11.82 18.95 -0.24
C SER A 96 -11.01 19.07 -1.54
N ILE A 97 -9.76 18.58 -1.54
CA ILE A 97 -8.86 18.59 -2.70
C ILE A 97 -8.82 17.21 -3.36
N HIS A 98 -8.54 16.16 -2.59
CA HIS A 98 -8.44 14.81 -3.17
C HIS A 98 -9.79 14.11 -3.41
N GLY A 99 -10.92 14.69 -2.97
CA GLY A 99 -12.26 14.24 -3.30
C GLY A 99 -12.79 13.04 -2.50
N ILE A 100 -11.99 12.42 -1.65
CA ILE A 100 -12.39 11.27 -0.82
C ILE A 100 -12.92 11.80 0.51
N ALA A 101 -14.25 11.89 0.66
CA ALA A 101 -14.89 12.46 1.83
C ALA A 101 -15.24 11.42 2.92
N GLY A 102 -15.14 10.13 2.63
CA GLY A 102 -15.46 9.03 3.54
C GLY A 102 -15.09 7.68 2.94
N ASN A 103 -15.36 6.60 3.67
CA ASN A 103 -15.40 5.27 3.05
C ASN A 103 -16.58 5.18 2.10
N ASP A 104 -17.71 5.71 2.55
CA ASP A 104 -18.94 5.91 1.80
C ASP A 104 -19.29 7.40 1.87
N PHE A 105 -19.70 8.00 0.76
CA PHE A 105 -20.07 9.40 0.68
C PHE A 105 -21.01 9.67 -0.49
N PHE A 106 -21.57 10.86 -0.58
CA PHE A 106 -22.44 11.26 -1.68
C PHE A 106 -21.62 11.99 -2.76
N LYS A 107 -21.82 11.58 -4.01
CA LYS A 107 -21.27 12.24 -5.19
C LYS A 107 -22.43 12.50 -6.16
N ASP A 108 -22.64 13.75 -6.53
CA ASP A 108 -23.74 14.16 -7.43
C ASP A 108 -25.13 13.65 -6.96
N GLY A 109 -25.36 13.68 -5.63
CA GLY A 109 -26.60 13.21 -5.00
C GLY A 109 -26.75 11.69 -4.85
N ASN A 110 -25.77 10.90 -5.30
CA ASN A 110 -25.79 9.44 -5.21
C ASN A 110 -24.81 8.93 -4.14
N PRO A 111 -25.22 7.95 -3.31
CA PRO A 111 -24.29 7.29 -2.40
C PRO A 111 -23.29 6.44 -3.19
N ILE A 112 -22.02 6.62 -2.91
CA ILE A 112 -20.95 5.85 -3.52
C ILE A 112 -19.97 5.34 -2.46
N TYR A 113 -19.36 4.20 -2.73
CA TYR A 113 -18.19 3.73 -1.99
C TYR A 113 -16.91 4.32 -2.62
N CYS A 114 -15.94 4.69 -1.79
CA CYS A 114 -14.79 5.51 -2.20
C CYS A 114 -13.97 4.99 -3.39
N THR A 115 -13.85 3.67 -3.53
CA THR A 115 -13.14 3.02 -4.65
C THR A 115 -14.05 2.36 -5.67
N GLN A 116 -15.39 2.46 -5.49
CA GLN A 116 -16.34 1.84 -6.41
C GLN A 116 -16.15 2.32 -7.85
N ASP A 117 -16.06 1.35 -8.75
CA ASP A 117 -16.01 1.58 -10.18
C ASP A 117 -16.69 0.43 -10.93
N THR A 118 -17.92 0.67 -11.37
CA THR A 118 -18.70 -0.33 -12.12
C THR A 118 -18.25 -0.51 -13.57
N THR A 119 -17.29 0.30 -14.04
CA THR A 119 -16.73 0.17 -15.39
C THR A 119 -15.61 -0.85 -15.48
N VAL A 120 -15.15 -1.38 -14.34
CA VAL A 120 -14.11 -2.40 -14.25
C VAL A 120 -14.68 -3.71 -13.70
N SER A 121 -13.97 -4.79 -13.93
CA SER A 121 -14.33 -6.14 -13.48
C SER A 121 -13.32 -6.70 -12.49
N SER A 122 -13.76 -7.68 -11.70
CA SER A 122 -12.88 -8.43 -10.79
C SER A 122 -11.89 -9.28 -11.56
N VAL A 123 -10.63 -9.30 -11.09
CA VAL A 123 -9.57 -10.18 -11.57
C VAL A 123 -9.08 -11.04 -10.41
N GLY A 124 -9.14 -12.36 -10.58
CA GLY A 124 -8.77 -13.35 -9.55
C GLY A 124 -9.97 -14.03 -8.86
N VAL A 125 -11.20 -13.55 -9.12
CA VAL A 125 -12.43 -14.22 -8.72
C VAL A 125 -13.44 -14.19 -9.86
N PRO A 126 -14.09 -15.31 -10.17
CA PRO A 126 -15.11 -15.34 -11.21
C PRO A 126 -16.40 -14.65 -10.71
N ASN A 127 -17.03 -13.85 -11.57
CA ASN A 127 -18.37 -13.26 -11.36
C ASN A 127 -18.56 -12.48 -10.04
N GLY A 128 -17.48 -11.93 -9.48
CA GLY A 128 -17.52 -11.16 -8.23
C GLY A 128 -17.61 -9.65 -8.50
N VAL A 129 -18.23 -8.91 -7.56
CA VAL A 129 -18.25 -7.44 -7.55
C VAL A 129 -17.12 -6.88 -6.67
N SER A 130 -16.44 -7.73 -5.90
CA SER A 130 -15.37 -7.34 -4.97
C SER A 130 -14.14 -6.71 -5.64
N GLY A 131 -13.99 -6.90 -6.95
CA GLY A 131 -12.97 -6.26 -7.77
C GLY A 131 -13.48 -5.11 -8.64
N GLN A 132 -14.73 -4.67 -8.52
CA GLN A 132 -15.24 -3.48 -9.22
C GLN A 132 -14.78 -2.21 -8.50
N MET A 133 -13.45 -2.06 -8.41
CA MET A 133 -12.77 -1.03 -7.63
C MET A 133 -11.62 -0.42 -8.42
N SER A 134 -11.46 0.90 -8.31
CA SER A 134 -10.36 1.65 -8.94
C SER A 134 -10.11 2.97 -8.17
N PRO A 135 -9.02 3.71 -8.49
CA PRO A 135 -8.79 5.04 -7.90
C PRO A 135 -9.63 6.15 -8.55
N ARG A 136 -10.63 5.83 -9.36
CA ARG A 136 -11.41 6.79 -10.17
C ARG A 136 -11.96 7.98 -9.39
N ASN A 137 -12.32 7.79 -8.12
CA ASN A 137 -12.89 8.84 -7.30
C ASN A 137 -11.85 9.73 -6.61
N LEU A 138 -10.57 9.35 -6.64
CA LEU A 138 -9.46 10.17 -6.20
C LEU A 138 -9.20 11.25 -7.23
N LEU A 139 -9.23 12.53 -6.85
CA LEU A 139 -9.16 13.67 -7.78
C LEU A 139 -7.76 14.26 -7.92
N THR A 140 -6.79 13.79 -7.14
CA THR A 140 -5.40 14.24 -7.19
C THR A 140 -4.45 13.08 -7.40
N THR A 141 -3.23 13.38 -7.85
CA THR A 141 -2.14 12.43 -7.87
C THR A 141 -1.65 12.10 -6.46
N THR A 142 -1.08 10.92 -6.30
CA THR A 142 -0.39 10.49 -5.08
C THR A 142 1.11 10.66 -5.22
N ILE A 143 1.85 10.55 -4.12
CA ILE A 143 3.33 10.56 -4.16
C ILE A 143 3.86 9.45 -5.08
N SER A 144 3.18 8.33 -5.17
CA SER A 144 3.54 7.23 -6.06
C SER A 144 3.25 7.54 -7.53
N ASP A 145 2.16 8.26 -7.83
CA ASP A 145 1.90 8.78 -9.17
C ASP A 145 2.99 9.77 -9.61
N GLU A 146 3.33 10.72 -8.73
CA GLU A 146 4.38 11.70 -8.99
C GLU A 146 5.76 11.04 -9.22
N LEU A 147 6.08 10.01 -8.44
CA LEU A 147 7.29 9.21 -8.65
C LEU A 147 7.31 8.57 -10.04
N ARG A 148 6.19 7.98 -10.45
CA ARG A 148 6.09 7.36 -11.77
C ARG A 148 6.20 8.39 -12.90
N ILE A 149 5.55 9.53 -12.76
CA ILE A 149 5.65 10.64 -13.73
C ILE A 149 7.10 11.14 -13.79
N ALA A 150 7.73 11.43 -12.66
CA ALA A 150 9.11 11.94 -12.59
C ALA A 150 10.15 10.96 -13.16
N THR A 151 9.87 9.67 -13.13
CA THR A 151 10.74 8.63 -13.71
C THR A 151 10.31 8.20 -15.11
N ASN A 152 9.40 8.94 -15.75
CA ASN A 152 8.82 8.56 -17.04
C ASN A 152 8.29 7.12 -17.03
N PHE A 153 7.54 6.76 -16.00
CA PHE A 153 6.91 5.46 -15.76
C PHE A 153 7.89 4.27 -15.63
N ARG A 154 9.17 4.53 -15.39
CA ARG A 154 10.15 3.45 -15.15
C ARG A 154 10.04 2.86 -13.74
N SER A 155 9.74 3.67 -12.73
CA SER A 155 9.46 3.18 -11.37
C SER A 155 8.26 2.25 -11.33
N LYS A 156 8.34 1.20 -10.51
CA LYS A 156 7.20 0.34 -10.22
C LYS A 156 6.51 0.81 -8.95
N THR A 157 5.19 0.78 -8.96
CA THR A 157 4.33 1.06 -7.80
C THR A 157 3.36 -0.07 -7.59
N ILE A 158 3.35 -0.63 -6.38
CA ILE A 158 2.45 -1.72 -5.97
C ILE A 158 1.74 -1.32 -4.68
N GLY A 159 0.42 -1.54 -4.63
CA GLY A 159 -0.38 -1.42 -3.42
C GLY A 159 -0.76 -2.80 -2.87
N VAL A 160 -0.66 -3.00 -1.56
CA VAL A 160 -1.05 -4.24 -0.88
C VAL A 160 -1.77 -3.91 0.42
N ALA A 161 -3.00 -4.39 0.57
CA ALA A 161 -3.73 -4.32 1.83
C ALA A 161 -4.82 -5.39 1.90
N ILE A 162 -5.37 -5.63 3.08
CA ILE A 162 -6.57 -6.49 3.21
C ILE A 162 -7.86 -5.77 2.81
N LYS A 163 -7.84 -4.43 2.67
CA LYS A 163 -8.98 -3.63 2.20
C LYS A 163 -8.62 -2.97 0.87
N ASP A 164 -9.54 -3.01 -0.09
CA ASP A 164 -9.39 -2.38 -1.41
C ASP A 164 -8.95 -0.91 -1.33
N ARG A 165 -9.65 -0.10 -0.54
CA ARG A 165 -9.35 1.33 -0.36
C ARG A 165 -7.97 1.60 0.24
N ALA A 166 -7.49 0.70 1.09
CA ALA A 166 -6.17 0.82 1.71
C ALA A 166 -5.03 0.39 0.77
N SER A 167 -5.33 -0.38 -0.27
CA SER A 167 -4.40 -0.74 -1.34
C SER A 167 -4.44 0.26 -2.50
N ILE A 168 -5.64 0.58 -2.99
CA ILE A 168 -5.88 1.37 -4.21
C ILE A 168 -5.51 2.84 -4.03
N LEU A 169 -5.99 3.48 -2.95
CA LEU A 169 -5.83 4.93 -2.76
C LEU A 169 -4.36 5.33 -2.54
N PRO A 170 -3.53 4.58 -1.77
CA PRO A 170 -2.10 4.83 -1.71
C PRO A 170 -1.34 4.55 -3.00
N ALA A 171 -1.74 3.50 -3.74
CA ALA A 171 -1.11 3.14 -4.99
C ALA A 171 -1.33 4.18 -6.10
N GLY A 172 -2.46 4.89 -6.06
CA GLY A 172 -2.79 5.96 -6.99
C GLY A 172 -3.27 5.46 -8.37
N HIS A 173 -3.25 6.38 -9.33
CA HIS A 173 -3.81 6.17 -10.66
C HIS A 173 -2.90 5.37 -11.59
N THR A 174 -1.60 5.49 -11.41
CA THR A 174 -0.60 4.96 -12.35
C THR A 174 0.09 3.69 -11.88
N ALA A 175 -0.38 3.10 -10.77
CA ALA A 175 0.23 1.91 -10.19
C ALA A 175 0.29 0.73 -11.18
N ASN A 176 1.33 -0.09 -11.06
CA ASN A 176 1.46 -1.34 -11.81
C ASN A 176 0.46 -2.40 -11.32
N GLY A 177 0.04 -2.30 -10.05
CA GLY A 177 -0.97 -3.16 -9.46
C GLY A 177 -1.35 -2.71 -8.07
N ALA A 178 -2.60 -3.01 -7.68
CA ALA A 178 -3.09 -2.90 -6.33
C ALA A 178 -3.84 -4.21 -6.01
N TYR A 179 -3.53 -4.80 -4.86
CA TYR A 179 -4.06 -6.11 -4.47
C TYR A 179 -4.73 -6.02 -3.11
N TRP A 180 -5.92 -6.62 -3.00
CA TRP A 180 -6.70 -6.65 -1.77
C TRP A 180 -7.36 -8.02 -1.57
N LEU A 181 -7.77 -8.29 -0.34
CA LEU A 181 -8.37 -9.58 0.02
C LEU A 181 -9.84 -9.64 -0.40
N ASP A 182 -10.22 -10.72 -1.08
CA ASP A 182 -11.62 -11.08 -1.28
C ASP A 182 -12.11 -11.90 -0.09
N ASP A 183 -13.16 -11.40 0.58
CA ASP A 183 -13.69 -11.99 1.82
C ASP A 183 -14.31 -13.37 1.64
N LYS A 184 -14.77 -13.67 0.42
CA LYS A 184 -15.42 -14.93 0.12
C LYS A 184 -14.44 -16.07 -0.11
N THR A 185 -13.34 -15.78 -0.78
CA THR A 185 -12.34 -16.77 -1.16
C THR A 185 -11.11 -16.79 -0.26
N GLY A 186 -10.82 -15.68 0.44
CA GLY A 186 -9.58 -15.51 1.18
C GLY A 186 -8.36 -15.31 0.29
N ASN A 187 -8.56 -15.00 -0.99
CA ASN A 187 -7.51 -14.76 -1.97
C ASN A 187 -7.28 -13.27 -2.18
N PHE A 188 -6.05 -12.89 -2.52
CA PHE A 188 -5.78 -11.56 -3.04
C PHE A 188 -6.24 -11.44 -4.49
N ILE A 189 -6.95 -10.38 -4.76
CA ILE A 189 -7.56 -10.05 -6.06
C ILE A 189 -7.15 -8.65 -6.50
N THR A 190 -7.52 -8.30 -7.72
CA THR A 190 -7.39 -6.95 -8.27
C THR A 190 -8.57 -6.64 -9.20
N SER A 191 -8.46 -5.60 -10.01
CA SER A 191 -9.45 -5.24 -11.02
C SER A 191 -8.84 -5.09 -12.41
N THR A 192 -9.71 -5.09 -13.42
CA THR A 192 -9.30 -4.82 -14.82
C THR A 192 -8.81 -3.40 -15.03
N TYR A 193 -8.88 -2.51 -14.03
CA TYR A 193 -8.19 -1.23 -14.03
C TYR A 193 -6.68 -1.41 -14.15
N TYR A 194 -6.12 -2.38 -13.43
CA TYR A 194 -4.68 -2.61 -13.37
C TYR A 194 -4.21 -3.67 -14.35
N MET A 195 -4.94 -4.76 -14.51
CA MET A 195 -4.52 -5.90 -15.34
C MET A 195 -5.69 -6.80 -15.72
N GLN A 196 -5.48 -7.64 -16.74
CA GLN A 196 -6.52 -8.58 -17.21
C GLN A 196 -6.44 -9.95 -16.53
N ASP A 197 -5.30 -10.33 -15.94
CA ASP A 197 -5.09 -11.58 -15.23
C ASP A 197 -4.11 -11.34 -14.08
N LEU A 198 -4.21 -12.18 -13.02
CA LEU A 198 -3.27 -12.09 -11.89
C LEU A 198 -1.87 -12.55 -12.32
N PRO A 199 -0.81 -11.84 -11.87
CA PRO A 199 0.55 -12.33 -12.06
C PRO A 199 0.77 -13.68 -11.40
N GLU A 200 1.69 -14.47 -11.94
CA GLU A 200 1.99 -15.82 -11.45
C GLU A 200 2.39 -15.84 -9.97
N TRP A 201 3.07 -14.82 -9.49
CA TRP A 201 3.43 -14.74 -8.08
C TRP A 201 2.20 -14.58 -7.16
N VAL A 202 1.16 -13.83 -7.60
CA VAL A 202 -0.11 -13.71 -6.87
C VAL A 202 -0.88 -15.03 -6.89
N LYS A 203 -0.97 -15.69 -8.06
CA LYS A 203 -1.61 -17.00 -8.18
C LYS A 203 -0.94 -18.03 -7.25
N LYS A 204 0.39 -18.06 -7.22
CA LYS A 204 1.17 -18.92 -6.31
C LYS A 204 0.93 -18.57 -4.84
N PHE A 205 0.84 -17.29 -4.50
CA PHE A 205 0.53 -16.86 -3.14
C PHE A 205 -0.85 -17.36 -2.71
N ASN A 206 -1.87 -17.13 -3.54
CA ASN A 206 -3.25 -17.56 -3.29
C ASN A 206 -3.37 -19.08 -3.16
N ALA A 207 -2.66 -19.84 -4.00
CA ALA A 207 -2.68 -21.30 -3.99
C ALA A 207 -2.13 -21.92 -2.69
N ARG A 208 -1.42 -21.15 -1.85
CA ARG A 208 -0.92 -21.62 -0.55
C ARG A 208 -2.04 -21.82 0.50
N GLY A 209 -3.23 -21.27 0.28
CA GLY A 209 -4.33 -21.38 1.25
C GLY A 209 -4.02 -20.71 2.60
N ARG A 210 -3.23 -19.64 2.59
CA ARG A 210 -2.60 -19.06 3.77
C ARG A 210 -3.57 -18.55 4.82
N VAL A 211 -4.75 -18.08 4.40
CA VAL A 211 -5.81 -17.62 5.32
C VAL A 211 -6.28 -18.76 6.24
N ALA A 212 -6.59 -19.92 5.66
CA ALA A 212 -7.02 -21.09 6.45
C ALA A 212 -5.92 -21.55 7.41
N GLU A 213 -4.67 -21.53 6.96
CA GLU A 213 -3.53 -21.90 7.80
C GLU A 213 -3.33 -20.95 8.99
N LEU A 214 -3.46 -19.64 8.77
CA LEU A 214 -3.31 -18.63 9.82
C LEU A 214 -4.45 -18.65 10.85
N LEU A 215 -5.65 -19.05 10.44
CA LEU A 215 -6.82 -19.10 11.31
C LEU A 215 -6.98 -20.44 12.06
N LYS A 216 -6.25 -21.50 11.69
CA LYS A 216 -6.48 -22.87 12.20
C LYS A 216 -6.29 -23.04 13.71
N ASP A 217 -5.32 -22.30 14.29
CA ASP A 217 -4.89 -22.46 15.68
C ASP A 217 -5.62 -21.52 16.66
N GLY A 218 -6.57 -20.74 16.15
CA GLY A 218 -7.29 -19.75 16.94
C GLY A 218 -6.49 -18.47 17.19
N TRP A 219 -7.12 -17.52 17.88
CA TRP A 219 -6.46 -16.31 18.36
C TRP A 219 -6.35 -16.33 19.87
N ASN A 220 -5.14 -16.27 20.39
CA ASN A 220 -4.82 -16.16 21.80
C ASN A 220 -3.85 -14.99 22.02
N THR A 221 -3.70 -14.55 23.26
CA THR A 221 -2.70 -13.57 23.64
C THR A 221 -1.28 -14.13 23.49
N LEU A 222 -0.32 -13.28 23.14
CA LEU A 222 1.11 -13.66 23.03
C LEU A 222 1.75 -13.98 24.41
N TYR A 223 1.25 -13.36 25.46
CA TYR A 223 1.68 -13.56 26.85
C TYR A 223 0.47 -13.95 27.69
N PRO A 224 0.67 -14.47 28.91
CA PRO A 224 -0.46 -14.73 29.83
C PRO A 224 -1.31 -13.48 30.00
N ILE A 225 -2.64 -13.64 29.91
CA ILE A 225 -3.58 -12.52 29.84
C ILE A 225 -3.53 -11.60 31.04
N ASP A 226 -3.25 -12.13 32.22
CA ASP A 226 -3.09 -11.41 33.49
C ASP A 226 -1.88 -10.49 33.53
N THR A 227 -0.95 -10.63 32.59
CA THR A 227 0.23 -9.76 32.47
C THR A 227 -0.02 -8.46 31.73
N TYR A 228 -1.18 -8.32 31.04
CA TYR A 228 -1.53 -7.14 30.23
C TYR A 228 -2.12 -6.03 31.09
N ARG A 229 -1.28 -5.38 31.88
CA ARG A 229 -1.68 -4.26 32.75
C ARG A 229 -1.94 -2.97 32.00
N GLU A 230 -1.49 -2.88 30.77
CA GLU A 230 -1.64 -1.73 29.88
C GLU A 230 -3.00 -1.69 29.18
N SER A 231 -3.74 -2.80 29.22
CA SER A 231 -5.06 -2.95 28.60
C SER A 231 -6.16 -2.98 29.67
N THR A 232 -7.41 -2.77 29.24
CA THR A 232 -8.61 -3.07 30.04
C THR A 232 -8.77 -4.57 30.25
N ALA A 233 -9.74 -4.97 31.06
CA ALA A 233 -10.12 -6.38 31.18
C ALA A 233 -10.57 -6.94 29.82
N ASP A 234 -10.34 -8.24 29.62
CA ASP A 234 -10.71 -8.95 28.38
C ASP A 234 -12.23 -8.98 28.12
N SER A 235 -13.03 -8.90 29.17
CA SER A 235 -14.50 -8.82 29.05
C SER A 235 -14.96 -7.44 29.49
N VAL A 236 -15.44 -6.65 28.54
CA VAL A 236 -15.96 -5.30 28.80
C VAL A 236 -17.30 -5.09 28.07
N PRO A 237 -18.24 -4.31 28.64
CA PRO A 237 -19.61 -4.22 28.14
C PRO A 237 -19.75 -3.49 26.79
N TYR A 238 -18.72 -2.76 26.36
CA TYR A 238 -18.72 -2.04 25.08
C TYR A 238 -18.18 -2.86 23.91
N GLU A 239 -17.58 -4.02 24.15
CA GLU A 239 -17.17 -4.95 23.11
C GLU A 239 -18.34 -5.83 22.68
N GLN A 240 -18.45 -6.03 21.38
CA GLN A 240 -19.53 -6.84 20.81
C GLN A 240 -19.02 -8.23 20.49
N PRO A 241 -19.84 -9.27 20.69
CA PRO A 241 -19.49 -10.62 20.25
C PRO A 241 -19.31 -10.68 18.74
N TRP A 242 -18.54 -11.63 18.27
CA TRP A 242 -18.24 -11.82 16.85
C TRP A 242 -19.45 -12.30 16.04
N ASP A 243 -20.49 -12.77 16.71
CA ASP A 243 -21.75 -13.19 16.11
C ASP A 243 -22.95 -12.71 16.92
N LYS A 244 -24.12 -12.69 16.27
CA LYS A 244 -25.36 -12.19 16.89
C LYS A 244 -25.89 -13.09 18.00
N ASP A 245 -25.55 -14.37 17.93
CA ASP A 245 -26.06 -15.40 18.86
C ASP A 245 -25.15 -15.58 20.08
N GLY A 246 -24.05 -14.80 20.16
CA GLY A 246 -23.11 -14.84 21.28
C GLY A 246 -22.29 -16.15 21.38
N LYS A 247 -22.29 -16.97 20.34
CA LYS A 247 -21.49 -18.20 20.27
C LYS A 247 -19.99 -17.90 20.26
N PHE A 248 -19.62 -16.75 19.69
CA PHE A 248 -18.25 -16.27 19.63
C PHE A 248 -18.15 -14.96 20.41
N PRO A 249 -17.87 -14.99 21.71
CA PRO A 249 -17.73 -13.79 22.55
C PRO A 249 -16.51 -12.98 22.12
N ALA A 250 -16.45 -11.71 22.52
CA ALA A 250 -15.31 -10.84 22.26
C ALA A 250 -14.06 -11.19 23.09
N THR A 251 -14.15 -12.16 23.96
CA THR A 251 -13.07 -12.60 24.85
C THR A 251 -12.11 -13.59 24.18
N LEU A 252 -10.88 -13.67 24.69
CA LEU A 252 -9.87 -14.64 24.24
C LEU A 252 -9.77 -15.84 25.21
N PRO A 253 -9.45 -17.03 24.69
CA PRO A 253 -9.09 -17.36 23.31
C PRO A 253 -10.29 -17.42 22.37
N LEU A 254 -10.12 -16.96 21.13
CA LEU A 254 -11.13 -17.03 20.08
C LEU A 254 -10.85 -18.20 19.12
N ASN A 255 -11.83 -19.06 18.91
CA ASN A 255 -11.73 -20.14 17.90
C ASN A 255 -11.96 -19.59 16.50
N THR A 256 -10.90 -19.04 15.90
CA THR A 256 -10.96 -18.42 14.58
C THR A 256 -11.23 -19.39 13.46
N ALA A 257 -10.84 -20.66 13.60
CA ALA A 257 -11.13 -21.71 12.63
C ALA A 257 -12.64 -21.98 12.52
N GLU A 258 -13.33 -22.09 13.66
CA GLU A 258 -14.77 -22.30 13.68
C GLU A 258 -15.53 -21.04 13.26
N LEU A 259 -15.06 -19.88 13.67
CA LEU A 259 -15.62 -18.60 13.24
C LEU A 259 -15.52 -18.41 11.71
N ALA A 260 -14.39 -18.83 11.10
CA ALA A 260 -14.21 -18.78 9.65
C ALA A 260 -15.12 -19.74 8.89
N LYS A 261 -15.44 -20.92 9.46
CA LYS A 261 -16.45 -21.81 8.87
C LYS A 261 -17.85 -21.19 8.85
N SER A 262 -18.17 -20.39 9.87
CA SER A 262 -19.47 -19.71 9.98
C SER A 262 -19.57 -18.46 9.11
N LYS A 263 -18.50 -17.64 9.06
CA LYS A 263 -18.52 -16.30 8.47
C LYS A 263 -17.67 -16.15 7.21
N GLY A 264 -16.95 -17.18 6.83
CA GLY A 264 -16.02 -17.16 5.71
C GLY A 264 -14.61 -16.65 6.09
N PRO A 265 -13.66 -16.79 5.14
CA PRO A 265 -12.24 -16.46 5.37
C PRO A 265 -11.99 -14.98 5.62
N GLY A 266 -12.90 -14.09 5.24
CA GLY A 266 -12.83 -12.63 5.46
C GLY A 266 -12.72 -12.24 6.94
N VAL A 267 -13.06 -13.13 7.87
CA VAL A 267 -12.87 -12.92 9.32
C VAL A 267 -11.42 -12.62 9.71
N ILE A 268 -10.46 -13.03 8.91
CA ILE A 268 -9.03 -12.72 9.14
C ILE A 268 -8.77 -11.22 9.27
N ARG A 269 -9.57 -10.37 8.61
CA ARG A 269 -9.45 -8.90 8.67
C ARG A 269 -9.58 -8.33 10.08
N THR A 270 -10.28 -9.04 10.95
CA THR A 270 -10.62 -8.60 12.30
C THR A 270 -9.74 -9.28 13.36
N THR A 271 -8.69 -9.97 12.93
CA THR A 271 -7.73 -10.66 13.77
C THR A 271 -6.30 -10.17 13.50
N PRO A 272 -5.36 -10.37 14.43
CA PRO A 272 -3.94 -10.03 14.22
C PRO A 272 -3.32 -10.77 13.02
N MET A 273 -3.88 -11.92 12.65
CA MET A 273 -3.41 -12.70 11.51
C MET A 273 -3.58 -11.97 10.18
N GLY A 274 -4.51 -11.01 10.10
CA GLY A 274 -4.64 -10.11 8.96
C GLY A 274 -3.38 -9.28 8.71
N ASN A 275 -2.70 -8.81 9.75
CA ASN A 275 -1.43 -8.13 9.63
C ASN A 275 -0.33 -9.06 9.09
N THR A 276 -0.25 -10.28 9.63
CA THR A 276 0.70 -11.30 9.15
C THR A 276 0.50 -11.58 7.66
N LEU A 277 -0.75 -11.81 7.25
CA LEU A 277 -1.10 -12.06 5.86
C LEU A 277 -0.70 -10.89 4.95
N THR A 278 -0.96 -9.65 5.38
CA THR A 278 -0.60 -8.45 4.62
C THR A 278 0.90 -8.33 4.42
N PHE A 279 1.70 -8.54 5.48
CA PHE A 279 3.15 -8.51 5.38
C PHE A 279 3.72 -9.63 4.52
N GLU A 280 3.15 -10.83 4.57
CA GLU A 280 3.56 -11.94 3.69
C GLU A 280 3.27 -11.62 2.22
N MET A 281 2.10 -11.02 1.92
CA MET A 281 1.75 -10.58 0.57
C MET A 281 2.67 -9.44 0.10
N ALA A 282 3.00 -8.48 0.98
CA ALA A 282 3.93 -7.39 0.67
C ALA A 282 5.34 -7.92 0.33
N LYS A 283 5.84 -8.90 1.08
CA LYS A 283 7.12 -9.57 0.76
C LYS A 283 7.05 -10.31 -0.58
N ALA A 284 5.96 -11.02 -0.83
CA ALA A 284 5.74 -11.70 -2.11
C ALA A 284 5.69 -10.70 -3.28
N ALA A 285 5.14 -9.51 -3.07
CA ALA A 285 5.14 -8.44 -4.08
C ALA A 285 6.55 -7.89 -4.35
N ILE A 286 7.38 -7.69 -3.31
CA ILE A 286 8.78 -7.27 -3.48
C ILE A 286 9.54 -8.28 -4.34
N GLU A 287 9.41 -9.57 -4.02
CA GLU A 287 10.09 -10.65 -4.75
C GLU A 287 9.51 -10.82 -6.17
N GLY A 288 8.20 -10.93 -6.27
CA GLY A 288 7.49 -11.22 -7.52
C GLY A 288 7.62 -10.11 -8.57
N GLU A 289 7.66 -8.86 -8.13
CA GLU A 289 7.86 -7.69 -8.98
C GLU A 289 9.32 -7.24 -9.08
N SER A 290 10.22 -7.89 -8.32
CA SER A 290 11.63 -7.51 -8.21
C SER A 290 11.81 -6.03 -7.81
N LEU A 291 10.99 -5.56 -6.85
CA LEU A 291 11.03 -4.16 -6.40
C LEU A 291 12.39 -3.86 -5.75
N GLY A 292 12.93 -2.69 -6.09
CA GLY A 292 14.24 -2.24 -5.59
C GLY A 292 15.44 -2.97 -6.16
N SER A 293 15.27 -3.84 -7.18
CA SER A 293 16.38 -4.57 -7.82
C SER A 293 17.20 -3.68 -8.74
N ARG A 294 16.63 -2.61 -9.29
CA ARG A 294 17.28 -1.70 -10.24
C ARG A 294 18.06 -0.62 -9.50
N ALA A 295 19.30 -0.37 -9.94
CA ALA A 295 20.20 0.58 -9.27
C ALA A 295 19.85 2.04 -9.55
N ASP A 296 19.23 2.30 -10.69
CA ASP A 296 18.95 3.63 -11.26
C ASP A 296 17.51 4.10 -11.08
N GLU A 297 16.66 3.27 -10.48
CA GLU A 297 15.24 3.58 -10.23
C GLU A 297 14.87 3.39 -8.76
N THR A 298 13.90 4.15 -8.30
CA THR A 298 13.25 3.96 -7.01
C THR A 298 11.86 3.35 -7.25
N ASP A 299 11.58 2.20 -6.65
CA ASP A 299 10.26 1.58 -6.69
C ASP A 299 9.47 1.94 -5.41
N PHE A 300 8.15 1.77 -5.44
CA PHE A 300 7.25 2.13 -4.34
C PHE A 300 6.33 0.97 -3.98
N LEU A 301 6.24 0.67 -2.69
CA LEU A 301 5.29 -0.30 -2.13
C LEU A 301 4.46 0.39 -1.04
N ALA A 302 3.13 0.35 -1.18
CA ALA A 302 2.17 0.87 -0.22
C ALA A 302 1.32 -0.24 0.39
#